data_795a773aae0aeabfa9a3cf7b554ed332
#
_entry.id   795a773aae0aeabfa9a3cf7b554ed332
#
_cell.length_a   1.000
_cell.length_b   1.000
_cell.length_c   1.000
_cell.angle_alpha   90.00
_cell.angle_beta   90.00
_cell.angle_gamma   90.00
#
_symmetry.space_group_name_H-M   'P 1'
#
loop_
_entity.id
_entity.type
_entity.pdbx_description
1 polymer ?
#
loop_
_entity_poly.entity_id
_entity_poly.type
_entity_poly.pdbx_seq_one_letter_code
_entity_poly.pdbx_strand_id
1 'polypeptide(L)'
;MIVEGYGKVLSRPQLDLARRELCIVAACAASRQDRQLHSHLHGALHAGASESAITETLGAISVLVSPDDAARHRMLWARVQGAADVH
;
A
#
# COMPACT_ATOMS: atom_id res chain seq x y z
N MET A 1 -16.91 -24.36 1.07
CA MET A 1 -15.77 -24.48 1.93
C MET A 1 -14.82 -23.32 1.75
N ILE A 2 -14.09 -23.01 2.79
CA ILE A 2 -13.19 -21.85 2.78
C ILE A 2 -12.17 -21.91 1.65
N VAL A 3 -11.61 -23.08 1.43
CA VAL A 3 -10.57 -23.24 0.40
C VAL A 3 -11.11 -22.88 -0.98
N GLU A 4 -12.32 -23.32 -1.29
CA GLU A 4 -12.89 -23.04 -2.59
C GLU A 4 -13.21 -21.57 -2.78
N GLY A 5 -13.84 -20.95 -1.79
CA GLY A 5 -14.12 -19.52 -1.84
C GLY A 5 -12.84 -18.71 -1.90
N TYR A 6 -11.84 -19.12 -1.16
CA TYR A 6 -10.55 -18.47 -1.15
C TYR A 6 -9.86 -18.60 -2.52
N GLY A 7 -9.96 -19.77 -3.13
CA GLY A 7 -9.41 -19.97 -4.45
C GLY A 7 -10.03 -19.06 -5.49
N LYS A 8 -11.33 -18.81 -5.41
CA LYS A 8 -11.99 -17.91 -6.33
C LYS A 8 -11.47 -16.48 -6.20
N VAL A 9 -11.24 -16.03 -4.98
CA VAL A 9 -10.68 -14.70 -4.75
C VAL A 9 -9.27 -14.62 -5.30
N LEU A 10 -8.45 -15.64 -5.06
CA LEU A 10 -7.07 -15.66 -5.50
C LEU A 10 -6.92 -15.84 -7.00
N SER A 11 -7.98 -16.29 -7.67
CA SER A 11 -7.91 -16.48 -9.12
C SER A 11 -8.00 -15.18 -9.88
N ARG A 12 -8.24 -14.06 -9.19
CA ARG A 12 -8.24 -12.74 -9.80
C ARG A 12 -6.84 -12.14 -9.70
N PRO A 13 -6.05 -12.15 -10.76
CA PRO A 13 -4.65 -11.72 -10.66
C PRO A 13 -4.48 -10.29 -10.19
N GLN A 14 -5.34 -9.38 -10.63
CA GLN A 14 -5.24 -7.96 -10.27
C GLN A 14 -5.49 -7.76 -8.78
N LEU A 15 -6.50 -8.45 -8.24
CA LEU A 15 -6.82 -8.35 -6.83
C LEU A 15 -5.69 -8.92 -5.97
N ASP A 16 -5.11 -10.02 -6.41
CA ASP A 16 -3.99 -10.64 -5.72
C ASP A 16 -2.77 -9.74 -5.72
N LEU A 17 -2.46 -9.13 -6.87
CA LEU A 17 -1.34 -8.21 -6.97
C LEU A 17 -1.52 -6.98 -6.09
N ALA A 18 -2.74 -6.42 -6.09
CA ALA A 18 -3.04 -5.25 -5.27
C ALA A 18 -2.84 -5.56 -3.79
N ARG A 19 -3.34 -6.70 -3.33
CA ARG A 19 -3.17 -7.12 -1.94
C ARG A 19 -1.71 -7.31 -1.58
N ARG A 20 -0.97 -7.94 -2.48
CA ARG A 20 0.45 -8.19 -2.27
C ARG A 20 1.20 -6.87 -2.10
N GLU A 21 0.90 -5.90 -2.98
CA GLU A 21 1.55 -4.60 -2.89
C GLU A 21 1.17 -3.86 -1.62
N LEU A 22 -0.07 -3.97 -1.17
CA LEU A 22 -0.48 -3.35 0.10
C LEU A 22 0.27 -3.95 1.28
N CYS A 23 0.48 -5.26 1.27
CA CYS A 23 1.26 -5.91 2.33
C CYS A 23 2.71 -5.44 2.32
N ILE A 24 3.28 -5.25 1.13
CA ILE A 24 4.65 -4.76 0.99
C ILE A 24 4.74 -3.31 1.45
N VAL A 25 3.73 -2.49 1.10
CA VAL A 25 3.66 -1.12 1.58
C VAL A 25 3.67 -1.09 3.11
N ALA A 26 2.85 -1.92 3.74
CA ALA A 26 2.81 -1.97 5.20
C ALA A 26 4.16 -2.38 5.79
N ALA A 27 4.81 -3.39 5.20
CA ALA A 27 6.10 -3.86 5.69
C ALA A 27 7.18 -2.79 5.53
N CYS A 28 7.19 -2.10 4.39
CA CYS A 28 8.17 -1.04 4.15
C CYS A 28 7.97 0.14 5.09
N ALA A 29 6.71 0.51 5.34
CA ALA A 29 6.40 1.59 6.27
C ALA A 29 6.84 1.23 7.69
N ALA A 30 6.55 0.02 8.13
CA ALA A 30 6.90 -0.43 9.48
C ALA A 30 8.41 -0.56 9.68
N SER A 31 9.15 -0.89 8.61
CA SER A 31 10.59 -1.12 8.69
C SER A 31 11.42 0.08 8.28
N ARG A 32 10.80 1.23 8.05
CA ARG A 32 11.48 2.49 7.74
C ARG A 32 12.27 2.42 6.43
N GLN A 33 11.75 1.71 5.46
CA GLN A 33 12.37 1.57 4.14
C GLN A 33 11.73 2.58 3.18
N ASP A 34 12.09 3.86 3.34
CA ASP A 34 11.41 4.97 2.65
C ASP A 34 11.49 4.86 1.12
N ARG A 35 12.65 4.51 0.59
CA ARG A 35 12.80 4.39 -0.86
C ARG A 35 11.92 3.28 -1.41
N GLN A 36 11.92 2.15 -0.73
CA GLN A 36 11.09 1.02 -1.15
C GLN A 36 9.62 1.30 -0.94
N LEU A 37 9.30 2.01 0.14
CA LEU A 37 7.92 2.43 0.37
C LEU A 37 7.42 3.29 -0.79
N HIS A 38 8.20 4.27 -1.20
CA HIS A 38 7.83 5.14 -2.32
C HIS A 38 7.57 4.32 -3.58
N SER A 39 8.48 3.41 -3.88
CA SER A 39 8.36 2.54 -5.05
C SER A 39 7.10 1.69 -5.01
N HIS A 40 6.81 1.09 -3.84
CA HIS A 40 5.66 0.19 -3.72
C HIS A 40 4.34 0.93 -3.60
N LEU A 41 4.34 2.19 -3.18
CA LEU A 41 3.13 3.00 -3.25
C LEU A 41 2.72 3.19 -4.72
N HIS A 42 3.68 3.47 -5.60
CA HIS A 42 3.40 3.51 -7.04
C HIS A 42 2.96 2.14 -7.53
N GLY A 43 3.64 1.09 -7.10
CA GLY A 43 3.29 -0.28 -7.48
C GLY A 43 1.89 -0.66 -7.08
N ALA A 44 1.46 -0.25 -5.89
CA ALA A 44 0.11 -0.55 -5.40
C ALA A 44 -0.94 0.11 -6.28
N LEU A 45 -0.75 1.38 -6.63
CA LEU A 45 -1.68 2.06 -7.54
C LEU A 45 -1.71 1.38 -8.90
N HIS A 46 -0.55 1.01 -9.41
CA HIS A 46 -0.43 0.36 -10.71
C HIS A 46 -1.12 -1.00 -10.72
N ALA A 47 -1.08 -1.70 -9.60
CA ALA A 47 -1.73 -3.01 -9.45
C ALA A 47 -3.23 -2.91 -9.23
N GLY A 48 -3.76 -1.70 -9.09
CA GLY A 48 -5.19 -1.48 -8.98
C GLY A 48 -5.70 -1.26 -7.56
N ALA A 49 -4.79 -1.07 -6.59
CA ALA A 49 -5.23 -0.71 -5.24
C ALA A 49 -5.82 0.71 -5.26
N SER A 50 -6.90 0.90 -4.53
CA SER A 50 -7.51 2.23 -4.45
C SER A 50 -6.68 3.13 -3.54
N GLU A 51 -6.79 4.45 -3.75
CA GLU A 51 -6.15 5.41 -2.86
C GLU A 51 -6.65 5.25 -1.44
N SER A 52 -7.94 4.95 -1.31
CA SER A 52 -8.54 4.70 -0.01
C SER A 52 -7.87 3.53 0.71
N ALA A 53 -7.65 2.42 0.00
CA ALA A 53 -7.02 1.24 0.58
C ALA A 53 -5.58 1.54 1.02
N ILE A 54 -4.85 2.31 0.23
CA ILE A 54 -3.48 2.69 0.58
C ILE A 54 -3.48 3.61 1.80
N THR A 55 -4.37 4.59 1.81
CA THR A 55 -4.51 5.50 2.94
C THR A 55 -4.84 4.74 4.22
N GLU A 56 -5.76 3.78 4.14
CA GLU A 56 -6.12 2.97 5.30
C GLU A 56 -4.95 2.11 5.77
N THR A 57 -4.17 1.57 4.84
CA THR A 57 -3.00 0.77 5.18
C THR A 57 -1.98 1.60 5.96
N LEU A 58 -1.65 2.78 5.45
CA LEU A 58 -0.72 3.67 6.13
C LEU A 58 -1.27 4.15 7.47
N GLY A 59 -2.58 4.38 7.53
CA GLY A 59 -3.24 4.75 8.79
C GLY A 59 -3.12 3.66 9.84
N ALA A 60 -3.30 2.41 9.44
CA ALA A 60 -3.15 1.29 10.36
C ALA A 60 -1.71 1.18 10.88
N ILE A 61 -0.73 1.42 10.02
CA ILE A 61 0.68 1.36 10.42
C ILE A 61 1.04 2.55 11.31
N SER A 62 0.37 3.68 11.16
CA SER A 62 0.70 4.91 11.90
C SER A 62 0.62 4.74 13.42
N VAL A 63 -0.18 3.78 13.90
CA VAL A 63 -0.26 3.52 15.34
C VAL A 63 0.88 2.65 15.85
N LEU A 64 1.66 2.08 14.95
CA LEU A 64 2.77 1.17 15.28
C LEU A 64 4.13 1.82 15.14
N VAL A 65 4.19 3.03 14.61
CA VAL A 65 5.46 3.72 14.35
C VAL A 65 5.45 5.06 15.08
N SER A 66 6.60 5.75 15.07
CA SER A 66 6.69 7.06 15.71
C SER A 66 5.86 8.08 14.94
N PRO A 67 5.43 9.18 15.61
CA PRO A 67 4.74 10.27 14.91
C PRO A 67 5.55 10.83 13.75
N ASP A 68 6.87 10.91 13.90
CA ASP A 68 7.75 11.41 12.84
C ASP A 68 7.72 10.48 11.63
N ASP A 69 7.77 9.18 11.86
CA ASP A 69 7.69 8.20 10.79
C ASP A 69 6.33 8.27 10.09
N ALA A 70 5.26 8.37 10.88
CA ALA A 70 3.91 8.47 10.30
C ALA A 70 3.78 9.72 9.43
N ALA A 71 4.34 10.84 9.87
CA ALA A 71 4.32 12.08 9.08
C ALA A 71 5.10 11.90 7.78
N ARG A 72 6.23 11.21 7.84
CA ARG A 72 7.04 10.96 6.65
C ARG A 72 6.31 10.07 5.66
N HIS A 73 5.59 9.06 6.15
CA HIS A 73 4.78 8.19 5.29
C HIS A 73 3.71 8.99 4.57
N ARG A 74 3.05 9.91 5.28
CA ARG A 74 2.03 10.76 4.67
C ARG A 74 2.62 11.65 3.59
N MET A 75 3.82 12.17 3.82
CA MET A 75 4.49 12.99 2.80
C MET A 75 4.82 12.20 1.55
N LEU A 76 5.33 10.98 1.74
CA LEU A 76 5.64 10.11 0.61
C LEU A 76 4.38 9.78 -0.19
N TRP A 77 3.30 9.47 0.52
CA TRP A 77 2.04 9.16 -0.13
C TRP A 77 1.50 10.37 -0.90
N ALA A 78 1.58 11.55 -0.31
CA ALA A 78 1.15 12.77 -0.98
C ALA A 78 1.95 13.01 -2.27
N ARG A 79 3.25 12.74 -2.25
CA ARG A 79 4.09 12.87 -3.46
C ARG A 79 3.66 11.90 -4.55
N VAL A 80 3.36 10.67 -4.16
CA VAL A 80 2.91 9.65 -5.12
C VAL A 80 1.57 10.06 -5.73
N GLN A 81 0.65 10.54 -4.90
CA GLN A 81 -0.64 11.01 -5.37
C GLN A 81 -0.48 12.21 -6.32
N GLY A 82 0.40 13.14 -5.97
CA GLY A 82 0.67 14.29 -6.81
C GLY A 82 1.25 13.89 -8.17
N ALA A 83 2.16 12.93 -8.18
CA ALA A 83 2.74 12.44 -9.42
C ALA A 83 1.68 11.74 -10.29
N ALA A 84 0.78 10.99 -9.66
CA ALA A 84 -0.30 10.32 -10.39
C ALA A 84 -1.28 11.33 -10.98
N ASP A 85 -1.52 12.44 -10.28
CA ASP A 85 -2.46 13.45 -10.72
C ASP A 85 -1.93 14.35 -11.84
N VAL A 86 -0.62 14.32 -12.08
CA VAL A 86 0.00 15.16 -13.12
C VAL A 86 -0.36 14.65 -14.52
N HIS A 87 -0.77 13.43 -14.64
CA HIS A 87 -1.22 12.89 -15.90
C HIS A 87 -2.67 13.21 -16.15
#